data_a58a95bd8904dcf9932ec24bf429d3c5
#
_entry.id   a58a95bd8904dcf9932ec24bf429d3c5
#
_cell.length_a   1.000
_cell.length_b   1.000
_cell.length_c   1.000
_cell.angle_alpha   90.00
_cell.angle_beta   90.00
_cell.angle_gamma   90.00
#
_symmetry.space_group_name_H-M   'P 1'
#
loop_
_entity.id
_entity.type
_entity.pdbx_description
1 polymer ?
#
loop_
_entity_poly.entity_id
_entity_poly.type
_entity_poly.pdbx_seq_one_letter_code
_entity_poly.pdbx_strand_id
1 'polypeptide(L)'
;SFQITEWRLNKQGIPVFKLSNHQFIAADKRFLYDKSELKSIVKKVWLESGFKIYNSPYDLREVTSSLASYSQVAIDKKMFVEGREFLHIDQVGWIDKDYTSEEDNRMSKVQEILSEKYQKDSFSIYVKQLNTGREAGINQDKKMYAASILKLPYLYYTQEKIDEGVYQLDTRLKYISEVNDFPGSYKPEGSGSLPKKEDDKEYSLKDLITKVSKESDNVAHNILGFYISNKSDIDFKTKLAAIMGDDWDTTEKLISSKMAGKVMEAIYDQNGFILESLTKTSFDNQRIPKGVSVKVAHKIGDADEFKHDTAIVYTDSPFILSIFTENSDYDTIEKIAKDVYEVLK
;
A
#
# COMPACT_ATOMS: atom_id res chain seq x y z
N SER A 1 -15.33 -24.08 -40.11
CA SER A 1 -16.81 -23.94 -40.21
C SER A 1 -17.36 -25.07 -41.06
N PHE A 2 -18.52 -25.59 -40.68
CA PHE A 2 -19.23 -26.59 -41.42
C PHE A 2 -20.71 -26.14 -41.57
N GLN A 3 -21.38 -26.63 -42.62
CA GLN A 3 -22.78 -26.33 -42.88
C GLN A 3 -23.64 -27.53 -42.49
N ILE A 4 -24.64 -27.30 -41.64
CA ILE A 4 -25.65 -28.30 -41.26
C ILE A 4 -26.71 -28.33 -42.36
N THR A 5 -27.01 -29.55 -42.87
CA THR A 5 -28.00 -29.77 -43.92
C THR A 5 -29.27 -30.43 -43.40
N GLU A 6 -29.20 -31.18 -42.29
CA GLU A 6 -30.34 -31.95 -41.80
C GLU A 6 -30.15 -32.24 -40.30
N TRP A 7 -31.24 -32.26 -39.52
CA TRP A 7 -31.30 -32.78 -38.15
C TRP A 7 -32.08 -34.08 -38.12
N ARG A 8 -31.56 -35.11 -37.42
CA ARG A 8 -32.26 -36.37 -37.21
C ARG A 8 -31.78 -37.10 -35.96
N LEU A 9 -32.55 -38.14 -35.56
CA LEU A 9 -32.09 -39.10 -34.56
C LEU A 9 -31.25 -40.20 -35.25
N ASN A 10 -30.16 -40.62 -34.62
CA ASN A 10 -29.42 -41.79 -35.06
C ASN A 10 -30.15 -43.10 -34.66
N LYS A 11 -29.59 -44.25 -35.01
CA LYS A 11 -30.18 -45.54 -34.67
C LYS A 11 -30.40 -45.85 -33.21
N GLN A 12 -29.71 -45.08 -32.34
CA GLN A 12 -29.77 -45.14 -30.87
C GLN A 12 -30.66 -44.05 -30.24
N GLY A 13 -31.41 -43.31 -31.08
CA GLY A 13 -32.27 -42.20 -30.60
C GLY A 13 -31.53 -40.93 -30.17
N ILE A 14 -30.24 -40.79 -30.49
CA ILE A 14 -29.45 -39.62 -30.15
C ILE A 14 -29.58 -38.58 -31.28
N PRO A 15 -29.84 -37.29 -30.94
CA PRO A 15 -29.92 -36.22 -31.93
C PRO A 15 -28.56 -35.97 -32.58
N VAL A 16 -28.55 -35.92 -33.93
CA VAL A 16 -27.35 -35.63 -34.73
C VAL A 16 -27.65 -34.62 -35.84
N PHE A 17 -26.65 -33.82 -36.19
CA PHE A 17 -26.67 -33.00 -37.38
C PHE A 17 -25.89 -33.68 -38.50
N LYS A 18 -26.48 -33.68 -39.74
CA LYS A 18 -25.79 -34.05 -40.96
C LYS A 18 -25.11 -32.83 -41.56
N LEU A 19 -23.85 -32.95 -41.89
CA LEU A 19 -23.05 -31.92 -42.51
C LEU A 19 -23.09 -31.97 -44.02
N SER A 20 -22.75 -30.89 -44.70
CA SER A 20 -22.67 -30.79 -46.16
C SER A 20 -21.72 -31.83 -46.80
N ASN A 21 -20.71 -32.29 -46.05
CA ASN A 21 -19.78 -33.34 -46.45
C ASN A 21 -20.28 -34.76 -46.14
N HIS A 22 -21.58 -34.93 -45.83
CA HIS A 22 -22.26 -36.18 -45.48
C HIS A 22 -21.85 -36.83 -44.16
N GLN A 23 -20.96 -36.18 -43.37
CA GLN A 23 -20.64 -36.65 -42.02
C GLN A 23 -21.75 -36.28 -41.03
N PHE A 24 -21.73 -36.91 -39.86
CA PHE A 24 -22.64 -36.63 -38.77
C PHE A 24 -21.89 -36.19 -37.52
N ILE A 25 -22.45 -35.23 -36.85
CA ILE A 25 -21.94 -34.76 -35.52
C ILE A 25 -23.09 -34.80 -34.53
N ALA A 26 -22.78 -34.92 -33.25
CA ALA A 26 -23.79 -34.84 -32.18
C ALA A 26 -24.48 -33.49 -32.21
N ALA A 27 -25.81 -33.46 -32.15
CA ALA A 27 -26.61 -32.25 -32.00
C ALA A 27 -26.69 -31.87 -30.50
N ASP A 28 -25.53 -31.57 -29.93
CA ASP A 28 -25.37 -31.32 -28.49
C ASP A 28 -24.65 -29.98 -28.29
N LYS A 29 -25.26 -29.09 -27.54
CA LYS A 29 -24.72 -27.75 -27.24
C LYS A 29 -23.32 -27.76 -26.57
N ARG A 30 -22.92 -28.89 -25.98
CA ARG A 30 -21.56 -29.05 -25.43
C ARG A 30 -20.49 -29.17 -26.51
N PHE A 31 -20.87 -29.47 -27.78
CA PHE A 31 -19.94 -29.65 -28.88
C PHE A 31 -20.21 -28.73 -30.09
N LEU A 32 -21.36 -28.05 -30.13
CA LEU A 32 -21.78 -27.23 -31.26
C LEU A 32 -22.24 -25.86 -30.79
N TYR A 33 -21.53 -24.83 -31.24
CA TYR A 33 -21.81 -23.44 -30.95
C TYR A 33 -21.85 -22.64 -32.24
N ASP A 34 -22.90 -21.90 -32.47
CA ASP A 34 -23.06 -21.07 -33.66
C ASP A 34 -22.41 -19.69 -33.55
N LYS A 35 -21.88 -19.34 -32.35
CA LYS A 35 -21.20 -18.07 -32.09
C LYS A 35 -20.01 -18.22 -31.15
N SER A 36 -19.09 -19.13 -31.42
CA SER A 36 -17.82 -19.18 -30.71
C SER A 36 -16.69 -18.61 -31.55
N GLU A 37 -15.93 -17.67 -30.98
CA GLU A 37 -14.75 -17.11 -31.63
C GLU A 37 -13.53 -17.37 -30.75
N LEU A 38 -12.60 -18.18 -31.26
CA LEU A 38 -11.31 -18.43 -30.61
C LEU A 38 -10.27 -17.47 -31.19
N LYS A 39 -9.60 -16.69 -30.30
CA LYS A 39 -8.50 -15.81 -30.68
C LYS A 39 -7.25 -16.13 -29.84
N SER A 40 -6.10 -16.21 -30.51
CA SER A 40 -4.82 -16.19 -29.81
C SER A 40 -4.53 -14.78 -29.33
N ILE A 41 -4.09 -14.67 -28.09
CA ILE A 41 -3.68 -13.40 -27.45
C ILE A 41 -2.46 -13.66 -26.57
N VAL A 42 -1.72 -12.61 -26.24
CA VAL A 42 -0.62 -12.70 -25.25
C VAL A 42 -0.82 -11.55 -24.28
N LYS A 43 -1.26 -11.87 -23.08
CA LYS A 43 -1.39 -10.90 -22.00
C LYS A 43 -1.24 -11.57 -20.64
N LYS A 44 -1.01 -10.77 -19.60
CA LYS A 44 -1.09 -11.21 -18.21
C LYS A 44 -2.32 -10.60 -17.56
N VAL A 45 -2.93 -11.35 -16.66
CA VAL A 45 -4.05 -10.89 -15.83
C VAL A 45 -3.85 -11.36 -14.40
N TRP A 46 -4.49 -10.67 -13.46
CA TRP A 46 -4.56 -11.07 -12.08
C TRP A 46 -5.86 -11.84 -11.84
N LEU A 47 -5.81 -12.90 -11.03
CA LEU A 47 -6.97 -13.68 -10.66
C LEU A 47 -7.74 -12.97 -9.54
N GLU A 48 -9.08 -12.97 -9.62
CA GLU A 48 -9.94 -12.53 -8.53
C GLU A 48 -10.15 -13.66 -7.51
N SER A 49 -10.76 -13.35 -6.35
CA SER A 49 -11.19 -14.40 -5.43
C SER A 49 -12.37 -15.19 -5.97
N GLY A 50 -12.47 -16.46 -5.56
CA GLY A 50 -13.59 -17.31 -5.96
C GLY A 50 -13.60 -17.75 -7.41
N PHE A 51 -12.52 -17.56 -8.16
CA PHE A 51 -12.40 -18.03 -9.54
C PHE A 51 -12.50 -19.56 -9.62
N LYS A 52 -12.94 -20.04 -10.77
CA LYS A 52 -12.97 -21.46 -11.11
C LYS A 52 -12.23 -21.68 -12.42
N ILE A 53 -11.55 -22.80 -12.51
CA ILE A 53 -10.91 -23.23 -13.76
C ILE A 53 -11.76 -24.33 -14.37
N TYR A 54 -11.95 -24.24 -15.69
CA TYR A 54 -12.76 -25.16 -16.47
C TYR A 54 -11.90 -25.90 -17.49
N ASN A 55 -12.22 -27.16 -17.72
CA ASN A 55 -11.61 -27.95 -18.79
C ASN A 55 -11.92 -27.36 -20.17
N SER A 56 -13.13 -26.81 -20.33
CA SER A 56 -13.60 -26.22 -21.57
C SER A 56 -14.63 -25.13 -21.27
N PRO A 57 -14.69 -24.03 -22.04
CA PRO A 57 -15.72 -23.00 -21.91
C PRO A 57 -17.13 -23.55 -22.26
N TYR A 58 -17.20 -24.72 -22.85
CA TYR A 58 -18.44 -25.31 -23.34
C TYR A 58 -19.16 -26.18 -22.31
N ASP A 59 -18.44 -26.98 -21.54
CA ASP A 59 -19.07 -27.91 -20.59
C ASP A 59 -18.95 -27.45 -19.13
N LEU A 60 -18.16 -26.39 -18.88
CA LEU A 60 -17.93 -25.78 -17.57
C LEU A 60 -17.61 -26.79 -16.46
N ARG A 61 -17.01 -27.92 -16.82
CA ARG A 61 -16.52 -28.89 -15.86
C ARG A 61 -15.29 -28.33 -15.15
N GLU A 62 -15.40 -28.14 -13.85
CA GLU A 62 -14.31 -27.64 -13.04
C GLU A 62 -13.13 -28.63 -13.00
N VAL A 63 -11.92 -28.06 -13.04
CA VAL A 63 -10.67 -28.78 -12.85
C VAL A 63 -9.93 -28.20 -11.67
N THR A 64 -9.23 -29.06 -10.92
CA THR A 64 -8.42 -28.63 -9.79
C THR A 64 -7.18 -27.92 -10.31
N SER A 65 -6.86 -26.76 -9.75
CA SER A 65 -5.61 -26.04 -10.02
C SER A 65 -4.93 -25.64 -8.70
N SER A 66 -3.62 -25.41 -8.76
CA SER A 66 -2.83 -24.89 -7.64
C SER A 66 -2.73 -23.37 -7.64
N LEU A 67 -3.44 -22.68 -8.54
CA LEU A 67 -3.42 -21.24 -8.66
C LEU A 67 -4.06 -20.58 -7.43
N ALA A 68 -3.44 -19.51 -6.95
CA ALA A 68 -3.96 -18.73 -5.82
C ALA A 68 -4.75 -17.51 -6.32
N SER A 69 -5.77 -17.09 -5.57
CA SER A 69 -6.41 -15.79 -5.77
C SER A 69 -5.36 -14.68 -5.67
N TYR A 70 -5.56 -13.63 -6.47
CA TYR A 70 -4.67 -12.47 -6.52
C TYR A 70 -3.25 -12.77 -7.05
N SER A 71 -3.05 -13.92 -7.73
CA SER A 71 -1.82 -14.20 -8.46
C SER A 71 -1.92 -13.77 -9.92
N GLN A 72 -0.78 -13.43 -10.53
CA GLN A 72 -0.72 -13.06 -11.94
C GLN A 72 -0.49 -14.31 -12.81
N VAL A 73 -1.28 -14.45 -13.89
CA VAL A 73 -1.18 -15.56 -14.84
C VAL A 73 -1.05 -15.07 -16.27
N ALA A 74 -0.39 -15.87 -17.11
CA ALA A 74 -0.27 -15.62 -18.54
C ALA A 74 -1.47 -16.21 -19.28
N ILE A 75 -2.02 -15.45 -20.21
CA ILE A 75 -3.14 -15.83 -21.08
C ILE A 75 -2.62 -15.99 -22.51
N ASP A 76 -2.90 -17.13 -23.15
CA ASP A 76 -2.49 -17.43 -24.53
C ASP A 76 -3.64 -17.38 -25.54
N LYS A 77 -4.88 -17.56 -25.07
CA LYS A 77 -6.08 -17.53 -25.91
C LYS A 77 -7.28 -16.94 -25.20
N LYS A 78 -8.24 -16.47 -25.97
CA LYS A 78 -9.57 -16.12 -25.49
C LYS A 78 -10.65 -16.71 -26.37
N MET A 79 -11.80 -16.99 -25.77
CA MET A 79 -12.95 -17.55 -26.48
C MET A 79 -14.24 -16.90 -25.99
N PHE A 80 -15.11 -16.59 -26.93
CA PHE A 80 -16.48 -16.16 -26.67
C PHE A 80 -17.43 -17.34 -26.82
N VAL A 81 -18.23 -17.60 -25.79
CA VAL A 81 -19.22 -18.69 -25.81
C VAL A 81 -20.48 -18.19 -25.11
N GLU A 82 -21.63 -18.23 -25.81
CA GLU A 82 -22.95 -17.82 -25.29
C GLU A 82 -22.94 -16.43 -24.59
N GLY A 83 -22.20 -15.46 -25.15
CA GLY A 83 -22.13 -14.09 -24.63
C GLY A 83 -21.15 -13.89 -23.50
N ARG A 84 -20.43 -14.92 -23.04
CA ARG A 84 -19.38 -14.86 -22.03
C ARG A 84 -17.99 -14.98 -22.66
N GLU A 85 -17.05 -14.20 -22.16
CA GLU A 85 -15.64 -14.28 -22.56
C GLU A 85 -14.88 -15.16 -21.59
N PHE A 86 -14.15 -16.14 -22.11
CA PHE A 86 -13.26 -17.00 -21.35
C PHE A 86 -11.82 -16.77 -21.79
N LEU A 87 -10.92 -16.81 -20.83
CA LEU A 87 -9.48 -16.71 -21.04
C LEU A 87 -8.82 -18.07 -20.77
N HIS A 88 -7.84 -18.45 -21.60
CA HIS A 88 -7.12 -19.71 -21.44
C HIS A 88 -5.77 -19.45 -20.76
N ILE A 89 -5.52 -20.19 -19.70
CA ILE A 89 -4.24 -20.24 -19.00
C ILE A 89 -3.52 -21.48 -19.48
N ASP A 90 -2.36 -21.32 -20.14
CA ASP A 90 -1.62 -22.43 -20.74
C ASP A 90 -1.37 -23.55 -19.73
N GLN A 91 -1.61 -24.81 -20.18
CA GLN A 91 -1.48 -26.06 -19.40
C GLN A 91 -2.37 -26.15 -18.15
N VAL A 92 -3.24 -25.16 -17.89
CA VAL A 92 -4.11 -25.15 -16.71
C VAL A 92 -5.58 -25.30 -17.09
N GLY A 93 -6.08 -24.46 -18.00
CA GLY A 93 -7.47 -24.50 -18.43
C GLY A 93 -8.08 -23.12 -18.67
N TRP A 94 -9.40 -23.04 -18.64
CA TRP A 94 -10.18 -21.87 -18.96
C TRP A 94 -10.74 -21.20 -17.71
N ILE A 95 -10.70 -19.88 -17.68
CA ILE A 95 -11.29 -19.05 -16.64
C ILE A 95 -12.28 -18.07 -17.25
N ASP A 96 -13.37 -17.80 -16.57
CA ASP A 96 -14.27 -16.72 -16.95
C ASP A 96 -13.58 -15.37 -16.73
N LYS A 97 -13.61 -14.49 -17.73
CA LYS A 97 -12.96 -13.19 -17.69
C LYS A 97 -13.41 -12.31 -16.52
N ASP A 98 -14.67 -12.45 -16.06
CA ASP A 98 -15.21 -11.69 -14.94
C ASP A 98 -14.49 -11.96 -13.63
N TYR A 99 -13.72 -13.06 -13.54
CA TYR A 99 -12.85 -13.39 -12.41
C TYR A 99 -11.38 -13.02 -12.66
N THR A 100 -11.13 -12.05 -13.53
CA THR A 100 -9.78 -11.54 -13.80
C THR A 100 -9.72 -10.01 -13.80
N SER A 101 -8.58 -9.46 -13.41
CA SER A 101 -8.27 -8.03 -13.46
C SER A 101 -7.05 -7.79 -14.37
N GLU A 102 -7.05 -6.74 -15.14
CA GLU A 102 -5.87 -6.29 -15.90
C GLU A 102 -4.90 -5.51 -15.01
N GLU A 103 -5.40 -4.95 -13.91
CA GLU A 103 -4.61 -4.23 -12.92
C GLU A 103 -4.26 -5.12 -11.72
N ASP A 104 -3.14 -4.83 -11.09
CA ASP A 104 -2.71 -5.48 -9.84
C ASP A 104 -3.80 -5.34 -8.77
N ASN A 105 -4.36 -6.46 -8.35
CA ASN A 105 -5.45 -6.53 -7.35
C ASN A 105 -4.99 -7.10 -5.99
N ARG A 106 -3.68 -7.25 -5.76
CA ARG A 106 -3.13 -7.79 -4.50
C ARG A 106 -3.56 -6.99 -3.27
N MET A 107 -3.90 -5.70 -3.44
CA MET A 107 -4.41 -4.90 -2.34
C MET A 107 -5.73 -5.43 -1.75
N SER A 108 -6.56 -6.12 -2.56
CA SER A 108 -7.74 -6.82 -2.06
C SER A 108 -7.38 -7.97 -1.11
N LYS A 109 -6.27 -8.69 -1.40
CA LYS A 109 -5.74 -9.71 -0.48
C LYS A 109 -5.21 -9.09 0.83
N VAL A 110 -4.56 -7.95 0.74
CA VAL A 110 -4.14 -7.19 1.93
C VAL A 110 -5.36 -6.85 2.79
N GLN A 111 -6.44 -6.35 2.16
CA GLN A 111 -7.69 -6.01 2.88
C GLN A 111 -8.30 -7.22 3.58
N GLU A 112 -8.35 -8.38 2.92
CA GLU A 112 -8.82 -9.64 3.55
C GLU A 112 -8.01 -9.97 4.80
N ILE A 113 -6.66 -10.00 4.67
CA ILE A 113 -5.76 -10.32 5.78
C ILE A 113 -5.93 -9.34 6.95
N LEU A 114 -6.00 -8.04 6.67
CA LEU A 114 -6.19 -7.03 7.71
C LEU A 114 -7.52 -7.22 8.44
N SER A 115 -8.61 -7.45 7.70
CA SER A 115 -9.94 -7.65 8.27
C SER A 115 -10.05 -8.95 9.09
N GLU A 116 -9.46 -10.03 8.62
CA GLU A 116 -9.52 -11.33 9.29
C GLU A 116 -8.67 -11.41 10.56
N LYS A 117 -7.44 -10.84 10.50
CA LYS A 117 -6.45 -11.06 11.56
C LYS A 117 -6.32 -9.88 12.54
N TYR A 118 -6.59 -8.66 12.08
CA TYR A 118 -6.18 -7.45 12.79
C TYR A 118 -7.33 -6.47 13.07
N GLN A 119 -8.59 -6.80 12.77
CA GLN A 119 -9.74 -5.95 13.02
C GLN A 119 -9.98 -5.80 14.54
N LYS A 120 -9.35 -4.78 15.13
CA LYS A 120 -9.46 -4.42 16.54
C LYS A 120 -9.58 -2.90 16.67
N ASP A 121 -10.35 -2.43 17.66
CA ASP A 121 -10.53 -1.00 17.91
C ASP A 121 -9.25 -0.29 18.32
N SER A 122 -8.28 -1.03 18.91
CA SER A 122 -6.97 -0.53 19.31
C SER A 122 -5.97 -0.39 18.16
N PHE A 123 -6.35 -0.77 16.94
CA PHE A 123 -5.49 -0.68 15.75
C PHE A 123 -6.08 0.28 14.72
N SER A 124 -5.22 1.07 14.08
CA SER A 124 -5.50 1.88 12.91
C SER A 124 -4.38 1.61 11.90
N ILE A 125 -4.74 1.01 10.76
CA ILE A 125 -3.77 0.57 9.75
C ILE A 125 -4.18 1.12 8.40
N TYR A 126 -3.21 1.66 7.66
CA TYR A 126 -3.36 2.16 6.31
C TYR A 126 -2.26 1.62 5.41
N VAL A 127 -2.64 1.10 4.26
CA VAL A 127 -1.73 0.59 3.22
C VAL A 127 -2.11 1.24 1.90
N LYS A 128 -1.12 1.72 1.13
CA LYS A 128 -1.33 2.25 -0.21
C LYS A 128 -0.21 1.82 -1.14
N GLN A 129 -0.54 1.16 -2.22
CA GLN A 129 0.40 0.81 -3.28
C GLN A 129 0.61 2.04 -4.17
N LEU A 130 1.86 2.50 -4.33
CA LEU A 130 2.16 3.80 -4.93
C LEU A 130 1.95 3.83 -6.45
N ASN A 131 2.19 2.72 -7.14
CA ASN A 131 2.06 2.66 -8.60
C ASN A 131 0.61 2.48 -9.08
N THR A 132 -0.28 1.87 -8.28
CA THR A 132 -1.69 1.66 -8.63
C THR A 132 -2.63 2.65 -7.94
N GLY A 133 -2.18 3.29 -6.85
CA GLY A 133 -2.99 4.13 -5.98
C GLY A 133 -4.02 3.35 -5.15
N ARG A 134 -4.05 2.01 -5.22
CA ARG A 134 -5.00 1.17 -4.47
C ARG A 134 -4.68 1.19 -2.99
N GLU A 135 -5.73 1.23 -2.17
CA GLU A 135 -5.65 1.32 -0.72
C GLU A 135 -6.31 0.12 -0.04
N ALA A 136 -5.81 -0.22 1.15
CA ALA A 136 -6.43 -1.14 2.10
C ALA A 136 -6.21 -0.62 3.52
N GLY A 137 -7.07 -1.01 4.46
CA GLY A 137 -6.89 -0.60 5.84
C GLY A 137 -8.00 -1.02 6.77
N ILE A 138 -7.76 -0.84 8.06
CA ILE A 138 -8.75 -0.99 9.13
C ILE A 138 -8.67 0.22 10.05
N ASN A 139 -9.81 0.76 10.43
CA ASN A 139 -9.92 1.96 11.28
C ASN A 139 -8.97 3.08 10.84
N GLN A 140 -8.67 3.19 9.55
CA GLN A 140 -7.59 4.02 9.01
C GLN A 140 -7.78 5.53 9.25
N ASP A 141 -9.02 5.95 9.48
CA ASP A 141 -9.39 7.34 9.77
C ASP A 141 -9.52 7.62 11.29
N LYS A 142 -9.33 6.60 12.15
CA LYS A 142 -9.33 6.76 13.60
C LYS A 142 -8.11 7.57 14.04
N LYS A 143 -8.35 8.75 14.61
CA LYS A 143 -7.29 9.58 15.20
C LYS A 143 -6.83 8.99 16.53
N MET A 144 -5.51 8.92 16.71
CA MET A 144 -4.85 8.46 17.92
C MET A 144 -3.72 9.43 18.27
N TYR A 145 -3.26 9.41 19.52
CA TYR A 145 -2.06 10.17 19.91
C TYR A 145 -0.85 9.68 19.11
N ALA A 146 -0.35 10.50 18.21
CA ALA A 146 0.62 10.09 17.19
C ALA A 146 2.07 9.96 17.72
N ALA A 147 2.32 10.37 18.95
CA ALA A 147 3.68 10.43 19.49
C ALA A 147 4.63 11.10 18.48
N SER A 148 5.79 10.51 18.20
CA SER A 148 6.80 11.08 17.29
C SER A 148 6.48 10.91 15.79
N ILE A 149 5.38 10.26 15.39
CA ILE A 149 4.92 10.28 13.99
C ILE A 149 4.62 11.73 13.57
N LEU A 150 4.16 12.57 14.49
CA LEU A 150 3.86 13.96 14.20
C LEU A 150 5.08 14.79 13.75
N LYS A 151 6.28 14.25 13.82
CA LYS A 151 7.49 14.89 13.26
C LYS A 151 7.54 14.82 11.72
N LEU A 152 6.81 13.89 11.09
CA LEU A 152 6.74 13.78 9.63
C LEU A 152 6.23 15.07 8.94
N PRO A 153 5.11 15.69 9.38
CA PRO A 153 4.67 16.97 8.83
C PRO A 153 5.74 18.06 8.83
N TYR A 154 6.51 18.15 9.91
CA TYR A 154 7.59 19.14 10.02
C TYR A 154 8.77 18.82 9.10
N LEU A 155 9.11 17.55 8.95
CA LEU A 155 10.11 17.10 8.01
C LEU A 155 9.67 17.39 6.56
N TYR A 156 8.43 17.05 6.18
CA TYR A 156 7.88 17.38 4.86
C TYR A 156 8.02 18.87 4.56
N TYR A 157 7.53 19.72 5.47
CA TYR A 157 7.57 21.18 5.28
C TYR A 157 9.00 21.72 5.25
N THR A 158 9.91 21.14 5.99
CA THR A 158 11.34 21.48 5.95
C THR A 158 11.94 21.19 4.58
N GLN A 159 11.65 20.01 3.98
CA GLN A 159 12.11 19.69 2.61
C GLN A 159 11.53 20.66 1.59
N GLU A 160 10.25 20.98 1.70
CA GLU A 160 9.62 21.94 0.81
C GLU A 160 10.32 23.30 0.86
N LYS A 161 10.67 23.82 2.06
CA LYS A 161 11.40 25.07 2.19
C LYS A 161 12.83 25.01 1.68
N ILE A 162 13.44 23.83 1.65
CA ILE A 162 14.73 23.58 0.98
C ILE A 162 14.54 23.62 -0.54
N ASP A 163 13.52 22.96 -1.07
CA ASP A 163 13.23 22.88 -2.50
C ASP A 163 12.82 24.25 -3.10
N GLU A 164 12.14 25.08 -2.29
CA GLU A 164 11.85 26.48 -2.60
C GLU A 164 13.09 27.40 -2.54
N GLY A 165 14.23 26.91 -2.04
CA GLY A 165 15.46 27.68 -1.90
C GLY A 165 15.45 28.67 -0.72
N VAL A 166 14.45 28.60 0.17
CA VAL A 166 14.35 29.46 1.37
C VAL A 166 15.45 29.10 2.38
N TYR A 167 15.73 27.81 2.50
CA TYR A 167 16.80 27.27 3.36
C TYR A 167 17.70 26.34 2.56
N GLN A 168 18.94 26.15 3.09
CA GLN A 168 19.91 25.20 2.57
C GLN A 168 20.31 24.21 3.67
N LEU A 169 20.86 23.06 3.30
CA LEU A 169 21.24 22.03 4.27
C LEU A 169 22.33 22.50 5.27
N ASP A 170 23.13 23.48 4.89
CA ASP A 170 24.16 24.10 5.75
C ASP A 170 23.64 25.33 6.52
N THR A 171 22.39 25.76 6.30
CA THR A 171 21.74 26.82 7.10
C THR A 171 21.83 26.46 8.58
N ARG A 172 22.26 27.42 9.39
CA ARG A 172 22.45 27.20 10.82
C ARG A 172 21.33 27.82 11.64
N LEU A 173 20.80 27.04 12.57
CA LEU A 173 19.71 27.42 13.47
C LEU A 173 20.21 27.33 14.93
N LYS A 174 19.93 28.34 15.71
CA LYS A 174 20.41 28.44 17.08
C LYS A 174 19.52 27.71 18.07
N TYR A 175 20.08 26.94 18.99
CA TYR A 175 19.34 26.34 20.09
C TYR A 175 19.22 27.32 21.26
N ILE A 176 18.06 27.96 21.34
CA ILE A 176 17.66 28.88 22.42
C ILE A 176 16.50 28.28 23.20
N SER A 177 16.26 28.79 24.42
CA SER A 177 15.20 28.27 25.32
C SER A 177 13.81 28.26 24.66
N GLU A 178 13.49 29.30 23.89
CA GLU A 178 12.19 29.53 23.26
C GLU A 178 11.80 28.45 22.24
N VAL A 179 12.76 27.71 21.69
CA VAL A 179 12.43 26.61 20.74
C VAL A 179 11.67 25.46 21.43
N ASN A 180 11.72 25.39 22.75
CA ASN A 180 11.02 24.35 23.50
C ASN A 180 9.60 24.75 23.96
N ASP A 181 9.18 25.99 23.63
CA ASP A 181 7.93 26.57 24.11
C ASP A 181 7.05 27.08 22.94
N PHE A 182 6.45 26.18 22.21
CA PHE A 182 5.43 26.49 21.20
C PHE A 182 4.42 25.32 21.04
N PRO A 183 3.20 25.57 20.53
CA PRO A 183 2.23 24.48 20.26
C PRO A 183 2.78 23.46 19.28
N GLY A 184 2.95 22.20 19.74
CA GLY A 184 3.55 21.11 18.93
C GLY A 184 4.98 20.75 19.35
N SER A 185 5.65 21.54 20.21
CA SER A 185 6.96 21.17 20.77
C SER A 185 6.90 19.89 21.61
N TYR A 186 8.04 19.25 21.78
CA TYR A 186 8.24 18.08 22.64
C TYR A 186 9.10 18.42 23.82
N LYS A 187 8.91 17.71 24.94
CA LYS A 187 9.79 17.83 26.11
C LYS A 187 11.23 17.48 25.71
N PRO A 188 12.22 18.37 25.99
CA PRO A 188 13.62 18.13 25.63
C PRO A 188 14.20 16.84 26.21
N GLU A 189 13.73 16.43 27.41
CA GLU A 189 14.21 15.26 28.15
C GLU A 189 13.86 13.93 27.46
N GLY A 190 12.98 13.95 26.44
CA GLY A 190 12.58 12.78 25.70
C GLY A 190 13.66 12.26 24.74
N SER A 191 13.23 11.68 23.61
CA SER A 191 14.12 11.03 22.64
C SER A 191 15.17 11.95 22.05
N GLY A 192 16.30 11.37 21.65
CA GLY A 192 17.38 12.03 20.91
C GLY A 192 18.61 12.33 21.73
N SER A 193 19.65 12.80 21.05
CA SER A 193 21.00 12.99 21.59
C SER A 193 21.46 14.45 21.72
N LEU A 194 20.65 15.41 21.22
CA LEU A 194 20.98 16.83 21.43
C LEU A 194 20.90 17.20 22.93
N PRO A 195 21.64 18.23 23.36
CA PRO A 195 21.57 18.72 24.73
C PRO A 195 20.14 18.99 25.18
N LYS A 196 19.79 18.60 26.42
CA LYS A 196 18.42 18.72 26.93
C LYS A 196 18.13 20.14 27.48
N LYS A 197 19.16 20.97 27.59
CA LYS A 197 19.06 22.39 27.87
C LYS A 197 19.67 23.16 26.73
N GLU A 198 19.19 24.35 26.52
CA GLU A 198 19.72 25.29 25.55
C GLU A 198 21.23 25.50 25.78
N ASP A 199 21.97 25.57 24.70
CA ASP A 199 23.44 25.73 24.74
C ASP A 199 23.93 26.88 23.86
N ASP A 200 23.01 27.67 23.32
CA ASP A 200 23.26 28.82 22.45
C ASP A 200 24.09 28.51 21.19
N LYS A 201 24.31 27.20 20.89
CA LYS A 201 25.03 26.79 19.69
C LYS A 201 24.12 26.75 18.47
N GLU A 202 24.77 26.83 17.35
CA GLU A 202 24.12 26.68 16.04
C GLU A 202 24.32 25.26 15.49
N TYR A 203 23.23 24.66 15.00
CA TYR A 203 23.20 23.35 14.38
C TYR A 203 22.83 23.49 12.91
N SER A 204 23.48 22.75 12.01
CA SER A 204 23.10 22.77 10.62
C SER A 204 21.72 22.13 10.40
N LEU A 205 21.00 22.60 9.40
CA LEU A 205 19.71 22.02 9.02
C LEU A 205 19.84 20.52 8.69
N LYS A 206 20.96 20.16 8.02
CA LYS A 206 21.31 18.76 7.74
C LYS A 206 21.42 17.92 9.02
N ASP A 207 22.11 18.41 10.05
CA ASP A 207 22.27 17.69 11.31
C ASP A 207 20.93 17.55 12.04
N LEU A 208 20.13 18.61 12.08
CA LEU A 208 18.81 18.60 12.70
C LEU A 208 17.88 17.59 12.03
N ILE A 209 17.76 17.61 10.69
CA ILE A 209 16.98 16.62 9.92
C ILE A 209 17.46 15.22 10.22
N THR A 210 18.78 14.99 10.21
CA THR A 210 19.36 13.67 10.48
C THR A 210 18.98 13.18 11.87
N LYS A 211 19.06 14.02 12.89
CA LYS A 211 18.69 13.65 14.26
C LYS A 211 17.20 13.37 14.45
N VAL A 212 16.31 14.17 13.84
CA VAL A 212 14.88 13.90 13.87
C VAL A 212 14.56 12.57 13.18
N SER A 213 15.17 12.31 12.04
CA SER A 213 14.90 11.11 11.23
C SER A 213 15.49 9.85 11.88
N LYS A 214 16.77 9.89 12.30
CA LYS A 214 17.51 8.71 12.78
C LYS A 214 17.22 8.35 14.23
N GLU A 215 17.09 9.36 15.08
CA GLU A 215 17.04 9.21 16.55
C GLU A 215 15.69 9.65 17.12
N SER A 216 14.81 10.18 16.27
CA SER A 216 13.56 10.81 16.72
C SER A 216 13.81 11.95 17.74
N ASP A 217 14.88 12.73 17.56
CA ASP A 217 15.32 13.75 18.49
C ASP A 217 14.27 14.84 18.70
N ASN A 218 13.90 15.09 19.97
CA ASN A 218 12.88 16.06 20.35
C ASN A 218 13.39 17.50 20.20
N VAL A 219 14.61 17.76 20.61
CA VAL A 219 15.21 19.10 20.55
C VAL A 219 15.43 19.52 19.10
N ALA A 220 15.95 18.61 18.27
CA ALA A 220 16.10 18.88 16.84
C ALA A 220 14.75 19.19 16.18
N HIS A 221 13.69 18.43 16.51
CA HIS A 221 12.33 18.74 16.05
C HIS A 221 11.87 20.13 16.53
N ASN A 222 12.08 20.46 17.79
CA ASN A 222 11.67 21.75 18.34
C ASN A 222 12.35 22.92 17.62
N ILE A 223 13.65 22.80 17.31
CA ILE A 223 14.39 23.80 16.54
C ILE A 223 13.78 23.95 15.14
N LEU A 224 13.51 22.83 14.41
CA LEU A 224 12.87 22.89 13.10
C LEU A 224 11.47 23.53 13.18
N GLY A 225 10.67 23.11 14.14
CA GLY A 225 9.31 23.64 14.34
C GLY A 225 9.30 25.13 14.67
N PHE A 226 10.24 25.58 15.48
CA PHE A 226 10.32 26.98 15.86
C PHE A 226 10.69 27.89 14.68
N TYR A 227 11.74 27.54 13.92
CA TYR A 227 12.27 28.40 12.86
C TYR A 227 11.60 28.15 11.51
N ILE A 228 11.42 26.88 11.09
CA ILE A 228 11.00 26.57 9.73
C ILE A 228 9.48 26.62 9.59
N SER A 229 8.73 26.01 10.53
CA SER A 229 7.26 26.07 10.51
C SER A 229 6.71 27.30 11.26
N ASN A 230 7.59 28.25 11.63
CA ASN A 230 7.23 29.46 12.35
C ASN A 230 6.29 29.18 13.54
N LYS A 231 6.70 28.23 14.41
CA LYS A 231 5.92 27.77 15.57
C LYS A 231 4.56 27.15 15.19
N SER A 232 4.51 26.46 14.06
CA SER A 232 3.28 25.85 13.53
C SER A 232 2.22 26.90 13.17
N ASP A 233 2.60 27.88 12.37
CA ASP A 233 1.69 28.93 11.92
C ASP A 233 0.55 28.41 11.03
N ILE A 234 -0.30 29.33 10.58
CA ILE A 234 -1.49 28.99 9.80
C ILE A 234 -1.14 28.38 8.43
N ASP A 235 -0.09 28.88 7.76
CA ASP A 235 0.32 28.38 6.44
C ASP A 235 0.79 26.92 6.55
N PHE A 236 1.63 26.62 7.50
CA PHE A 236 2.05 25.24 7.82
C PHE A 236 0.85 24.33 8.08
N LYS A 237 -0.05 24.73 9.00
CA LYS A 237 -1.23 23.93 9.36
C LYS A 237 -2.15 23.70 8.18
N THR A 238 -2.48 24.73 7.42
CA THR A 238 -3.38 24.65 6.25
C THR A 238 -2.82 23.73 5.18
N LYS A 239 -1.53 23.85 4.87
CA LYS A 239 -0.87 23.02 3.88
C LYS A 239 -0.88 21.55 4.27
N LEU A 240 -0.52 21.26 5.50
CA LEU A 240 -0.48 19.89 5.99
C LEU A 240 -1.89 19.29 6.11
N ALA A 241 -2.90 20.06 6.51
CA ALA A 241 -4.29 19.63 6.51
C ALA A 241 -4.76 19.24 5.09
N ALA A 242 -4.37 20.01 4.07
CA ALA A 242 -4.68 19.69 2.67
C ALA A 242 -4.04 18.37 2.22
N ILE A 243 -2.78 18.08 2.60
CA ILE A 243 -2.10 16.82 2.30
C ILE A 243 -2.76 15.66 3.05
N MET A 244 -3.02 15.82 4.33
CA MET A 244 -3.64 14.80 5.17
C MET A 244 -5.10 14.51 4.76
N GLY A 245 -5.78 15.52 4.19
CA GLY A 245 -7.19 15.46 3.79
C GLY A 245 -8.16 15.60 4.97
N ASP A 246 -7.67 16.12 6.09
CA ASP A 246 -8.46 16.37 7.30
C ASP A 246 -7.75 17.41 8.18
N ASP A 247 -8.51 18.11 9.02
CA ASP A 247 -7.98 19.01 10.03
C ASP A 247 -7.22 18.26 11.13
N TRP A 248 -6.19 18.88 11.64
CA TRP A 248 -5.36 18.31 12.69
C TRP A 248 -4.96 19.35 13.74
N ASP A 249 -4.80 18.89 14.98
CA ASP A 249 -4.35 19.71 16.09
C ASP A 249 -2.91 19.34 16.47
N THR A 250 -2.01 20.32 16.34
CA THR A 250 -0.61 20.15 16.71
C THR A 250 -0.41 20.05 18.23
N THR A 251 -1.35 20.58 19.03
CA THR A 251 -1.29 20.57 20.50
C THR A 251 -1.68 19.20 21.05
N GLU A 252 -2.83 18.68 20.64
CA GLU A 252 -3.32 17.35 21.03
C GLU A 252 -2.53 16.20 20.38
N LYS A 253 -1.81 16.49 19.30
CA LYS A 253 -1.02 15.53 18.53
C LYS A 253 -1.83 14.32 18.06
N LEU A 254 -3.09 14.56 17.65
CA LEU A 254 -4.01 13.54 17.17
C LEU A 254 -4.03 13.51 15.65
N ILE A 255 -3.61 12.39 15.07
CA ILE A 255 -3.76 12.08 13.64
C ILE A 255 -4.11 10.61 13.45
N SER A 256 -4.59 10.24 12.26
CA SER A 256 -4.87 8.86 11.90
C SER A 256 -3.69 8.20 11.16
N SER A 257 -3.69 6.87 11.05
CA SER A 257 -2.71 6.15 10.24
C SER A 257 -2.75 6.58 8.77
N LYS A 258 -3.94 6.89 8.23
CA LYS A 258 -4.11 7.39 6.86
C LYS A 258 -3.51 8.78 6.69
N MET A 259 -3.73 9.69 7.63
CA MET A 259 -3.12 11.02 7.61
C MET A 259 -1.59 10.93 7.61
N ALA A 260 -1.01 10.12 8.49
CA ALA A 260 0.44 9.87 8.53
C ALA A 260 0.96 9.25 7.22
N GLY A 261 0.24 8.28 6.67
CA GLY A 261 0.56 7.65 5.38
C GLY A 261 0.59 8.63 4.21
N LYS A 262 -0.38 9.55 4.15
CA LYS A 262 -0.40 10.61 3.13
C LYS A 262 0.78 11.59 3.24
N VAL A 263 1.19 11.94 4.45
CA VAL A 263 2.39 12.76 4.64
C VAL A 263 3.65 12.00 4.22
N MET A 264 3.72 10.70 4.52
CA MET A 264 4.85 9.87 4.08
C MET A 264 4.89 9.72 2.56
N GLU A 265 3.74 9.61 1.88
CA GLU A 265 3.64 9.65 0.43
C GLU A 265 4.13 10.99 -0.13
N ALA A 266 3.73 12.11 0.45
CA ALA A 266 4.20 13.42 0.04
C ALA A 266 5.73 13.58 0.20
N ILE A 267 6.33 13.02 1.26
CA ILE A 267 7.78 12.95 1.42
C ILE A 267 8.44 12.07 0.34
N TYR A 268 7.79 10.97 -0.06
CA TYR A 268 8.25 10.12 -1.16
C TYR A 268 8.27 10.89 -2.47
N ASP A 269 7.23 11.66 -2.76
CA ASP A 269 7.10 12.45 -3.99
C ASP A 269 8.11 13.60 -4.07
N GLN A 270 8.46 14.23 -2.92
CA GLN A 270 9.54 15.21 -2.85
C GLN A 270 10.90 14.60 -3.24
N ASN A 271 11.12 13.33 -2.94
CA ASN A 271 12.35 12.59 -3.26
C ASN A 271 13.65 13.32 -2.85
N GLY A 272 13.62 14.02 -1.71
CA GLY A 272 14.68 14.87 -1.22
C GLY A 272 15.56 14.24 -0.14
N PHE A 273 16.38 15.04 0.50
CA PHE A 273 17.32 14.64 1.57
C PHE A 273 16.59 13.98 2.75
N ILE A 274 15.37 14.43 3.06
CA ILE A 274 14.58 13.88 4.18
C ILE A 274 14.18 12.43 3.89
N LEU A 275 13.76 12.10 2.69
CA LEU A 275 13.44 10.73 2.30
C LEU A 275 14.63 9.78 2.55
N GLU A 276 15.82 10.18 2.14
CA GLU A 276 17.05 9.40 2.38
C GLU A 276 17.37 9.33 3.90
N SER A 277 17.14 10.40 4.63
CA SER A 277 17.40 10.45 6.08
C SER A 277 16.49 9.52 6.89
N LEU A 278 15.31 9.20 6.40
CA LEU A 278 14.38 8.26 7.04
C LEU A 278 14.77 6.77 6.83
N THR A 279 15.85 6.48 6.09
CA THR A 279 16.41 5.12 5.95
C THR A 279 17.55 4.88 6.92
N LYS A 280 17.81 3.63 7.30
CA LYS A 280 18.92 3.25 8.20
C LYS A 280 18.86 4.02 9.52
N THR A 281 17.73 3.94 10.19
CA THR A 281 17.47 4.60 11.47
C THR A 281 17.97 3.76 12.65
N SER A 282 17.98 4.31 13.85
CA SER A 282 18.28 3.56 15.08
C SER A 282 17.20 2.52 15.45
N PHE A 283 16.11 2.46 14.70
CA PHE A 283 14.94 1.64 14.99
C PHE A 283 14.71 0.50 13.97
N ASP A 284 15.64 0.30 13.03
CA ASP A 284 15.51 -0.69 11.95
C ASP A 284 15.46 -2.15 12.42
N ASN A 285 15.84 -2.42 13.66
CA ASN A 285 15.82 -3.76 14.28
C ASN A 285 14.48 -4.12 14.93
N GLN A 286 13.42 -3.35 14.69
CA GLN A 286 12.11 -3.53 15.28
C GLN A 286 11.00 -3.07 14.31
N ARG A 287 9.72 -3.35 14.62
CA ARG A 287 8.52 -2.86 13.89
C ARG A 287 8.55 -3.22 12.40
N ILE A 288 8.17 -2.27 11.50
CA ILE A 288 8.06 -2.53 10.06
C ILE A 288 9.37 -3.01 9.44
N PRO A 289 10.54 -2.37 9.64
CA PRO A 289 11.77 -2.83 9.01
C PRO A 289 12.15 -4.28 9.37
N LYS A 290 11.89 -4.72 10.60
CA LYS A 290 12.18 -6.10 11.03
C LYS A 290 11.26 -7.13 10.35
N GLY A 291 10.05 -6.73 9.95
CA GLY A 291 9.08 -7.61 9.29
C GLY A 291 9.30 -7.78 7.78
N VAL A 292 10.24 -7.05 7.17
CA VAL A 292 10.47 -7.06 5.72
C VAL A 292 11.95 -7.26 5.38
N SER A 293 12.25 -7.71 4.16
CA SER A 293 13.63 -7.97 3.72
C SER A 293 14.16 -6.99 2.67
N VAL A 294 13.52 -5.82 2.55
CA VAL A 294 13.86 -4.78 1.57
C VAL A 294 14.15 -3.45 2.26
N LYS A 295 14.67 -2.47 1.52
CA LYS A 295 14.86 -1.10 2.01
C LYS A 295 13.55 -0.53 2.55
N VAL A 296 13.63 0.18 3.66
CA VAL A 296 12.51 0.90 4.29
C VAL A 296 12.95 2.31 4.61
N ALA A 297 12.10 3.29 4.34
CA ALA A 297 12.17 4.61 4.93
C ALA A 297 11.02 4.75 5.92
N HIS A 298 11.29 5.06 7.19
CA HIS A 298 10.26 5.01 8.21
C HIS A 298 10.43 6.02 9.33
N LYS A 299 9.34 6.25 10.05
CA LYS A 299 9.33 7.05 11.28
C LYS A 299 8.49 6.35 12.34
N ILE A 300 9.08 6.16 13.51
CA ILE A 300 8.40 5.57 14.66
C ILE A 300 7.67 6.62 15.49
N GLY A 301 6.60 6.17 16.19
CA GLY A 301 5.97 6.85 17.29
C GLY A 301 5.93 5.94 18.53
N ASP A 302 6.36 6.46 19.69
CA ASP A 302 6.44 5.70 20.92
C ASP A 302 6.10 6.59 22.11
N ALA A 303 5.04 6.26 22.83
CA ALA A 303 4.66 6.90 24.07
C ALA A 303 3.69 6.00 24.84
N ASP A 304 4.04 5.65 26.08
CA ASP A 304 3.21 4.85 27.00
C ASP A 304 2.56 3.64 26.29
N GLU A 305 1.22 3.64 26.17
CA GLU A 305 0.43 2.62 25.51
C GLU A 305 0.48 2.67 23.97
N PHE A 306 0.97 3.77 23.37
CA PHE A 306 0.98 3.96 21.92
C PHE A 306 2.29 3.50 21.28
N LYS A 307 2.19 2.60 20.31
CA LYS A 307 3.31 2.12 19.49
C LYS A 307 2.95 2.22 18.03
N HIS A 308 3.71 2.99 17.25
CA HIS A 308 3.41 3.29 15.87
C HIS A 308 4.64 3.11 14.98
N ASP A 309 4.39 2.90 13.69
CA ASP A 309 5.38 3.03 12.64
C ASP A 309 4.71 3.40 11.32
N THR A 310 5.28 4.34 10.58
CA THR A 310 4.80 4.76 9.27
C THR A 310 5.97 4.72 8.30
N ALA A 311 5.80 3.97 7.20
CA ALA A 311 6.91 3.60 6.33
C ALA A 311 6.57 3.61 4.84
N ILE A 312 7.62 3.75 4.03
CA ILE A 312 7.68 3.36 2.62
C ILE A 312 8.48 2.06 2.56
N VAL A 313 7.88 1.01 2.01
CA VAL A 313 8.52 -0.29 1.79
C VAL A 313 8.86 -0.41 0.31
N TYR A 314 10.16 -0.54 -0.02
CA TYR A 314 10.68 -0.52 -1.39
C TYR A 314 10.70 -1.92 -2.01
N THR A 315 9.54 -2.38 -2.51
CA THR A 315 9.44 -3.56 -3.39
C THR A 315 9.49 -3.11 -4.86
N ASP A 316 9.33 -4.02 -5.81
CA ASP A 316 9.17 -3.67 -7.23
C ASP A 316 7.96 -2.76 -7.47
N SER A 317 6.97 -2.83 -6.60
CA SER A 317 5.81 -1.92 -6.51
C SER A 317 5.77 -1.31 -5.11
N PRO A 318 6.49 -0.20 -4.87
CA PRO A 318 6.60 0.39 -3.54
C PRO A 318 5.24 0.72 -2.93
N PHE A 319 5.14 0.59 -1.61
CA PHE A 319 3.90 0.88 -0.90
C PHE A 319 4.14 1.62 0.42
N ILE A 320 3.15 2.41 0.81
CA ILE A 320 3.04 3.02 2.14
C ILE A 320 2.42 1.99 3.08
N LEU A 321 2.98 1.87 4.27
CA LEU A 321 2.42 1.10 5.37
C LEU A 321 2.48 1.96 6.64
N SER A 322 1.31 2.31 7.17
CA SER A 322 1.19 3.09 8.40
C SER A 322 0.39 2.30 9.43
N ILE A 323 1.02 1.98 10.55
CA ILE A 323 0.45 1.15 11.60
C ILE A 323 0.45 1.93 12.91
N PHE A 324 -0.73 2.18 13.44
CA PHE A 324 -0.94 2.80 14.74
C PHE A 324 -1.59 1.78 15.67
N THR A 325 -1.02 1.62 16.85
CA THR A 325 -1.54 0.68 17.85
C THR A 325 -1.59 1.31 19.23
N GLU A 326 -2.58 0.90 20.00
CA GLU A 326 -2.75 1.22 21.41
C GLU A 326 -2.72 -0.10 22.21
N ASN A 327 -2.02 -0.12 23.36
CA ASN A 327 -1.84 -1.30 24.21
C ASN A 327 -1.30 -2.53 23.44
N SER A 328 -0.27 -2.31 22.61
CA SER A 328 0.36 -3.34 21.78
C SER A 328 1.89 -3.25 21.83
N ASP A 329 2.58 -4.12 21.12
CA ASP A 329 4.03 -4.24 21.11
C ASP A 329 4.64 -4.11 19.69
N TYR A 330 5.96 -4.06 19.62
CA TYR A 330 6.70 -3.94 18.37
C TYR A 330 6.61 -5.21 17.52
N ASP A 331 6.50 -6.37 18.14
CA ASP A 331 6.40 -7.67 17.45
C ASP A 331 5.04 -7.79 16.73
N THR A 332 4.00 -7.19 17.28
CA THR A 332 2.69 -7.07 16.59
C THR A 332 2.80 -6.24 15.32
N ILE A 333 3.50 -5.10 15.37
CA ILE A 333 3.74 -4.24 14.20
C ILE A 333 4.59 -4.99 13.15
N GLU A 334 5.64 -5.69 13.60
CA GLU A 334 6.47 -6.56 12.75
C GLU A 334 5.62 -7.61 12.03
N LYS A 335 4.73 -8.30 12.75
CA LYS A 335 3.87 -9.34 12.20
C LYS A 335 2.90 -8.79 11.16
N ILE A 336 2.27 -7.64 11.42
CA ILE A 336 1.41 -6.97 10.45
C ILE A 336 2.21 -6.61 9.20
N ALA A 337 3.39 -6.01 9.37
CA ALA A 337 4.27 -5.64 8.28
C ALA A 337 4.68 -6.85 7.43
N LYS A 338 5.02 -7.97 8.06
CA LYS A 338 5.36 -9.21 7.38
C LYS A 338 4.18 -9.75 6.57
N ASP A 339 2.99 -9.81 7.16
CA ASP A 339 1.80 -10.34 6.47
C ASP A 339 1.44 -9.49 5.23
N VAL A 340 1.55 -8.15 5.32
CA VAL A 340 1.33 -7.23 4.19
C VAL A 340 2.44 -7.38 3.13
N TYR A 341 3.70 -7.42 3.58
CA TYR A 341 4.86 -7.55 2.69
C TYR A 341 4.84 -8.86 1.89
N GLU A 342 4.47 -9.98 2.50
CA GLU A 342 4.38 -11.28 1.81
C GLU A 342 3.40 -11.27 0.64
N VAL A 343 2.40 -10.38 0.67
CA VAL A 343 1.44 -10.21 -0.43
C VAL A 343 1.99 -9.27 -1.51
N LEU A 344 2.68 -8.19 -1.11
CA LEU A 344 3.06 -7.09 -2.01
C LEU A 344 4.50 -7.13 -2.53
N LYS A 345 5.33 -8.09 -2.06
CA LYS A 345 6.72 -8.29 -2.52
C LYS A 345 6.81 -8.77 -3.96
#